data_af151d038f9c06dcb655c0e39f2c264d
#
_entry.id   af151d038f9c06dcb655c0e39f2c264d
#
_cell.length_a   1.000
_cell.length_b   1.000
_cell.length_c   1.000
_cell.angle_alpha   90.00
_cell.angle_beta   90.00
_cell.angle_gamma   90.00
#
_symmetry.space_group_name_H-M   'P 1'
#
loop_
_entity.id
_entity.type
_entity.pdbx_description
1 polymer ?
#
loop_
_entity_poly.entity_id
_entity_poly.type
_entity_poly.pdbx_seq_one_letter_code
_entity_poly.pdbx_strand_id
1 'polypeptide(L)'
;NLRGAMSDYDLALDIDPNNFIGHYNRGLLRARVGDDNRAIEDFDFVIQMEPDNMMAIFNRALLRAQTGDYRGAIKDYTTVIDQYPNFLAGYYHRAEARKKIGDKKGAEQDDFKLLKAQLDKQNGGTNKDVAQNQNKDKENQNGENGDESEEGKTRKKSDKNMNNYRKIV
;
A
#
# COMPACT_ATOMS: atom_id res chain seq x y z
N ASN A 1 21.96 -2.55 -15.44
CA ASN A 1 22.18 -3.99 -15.65
C ASN A 1 21.58 -4.79 -14.49
N LEU A 2 20.45 -5.49 -14.72
CA LEU A 2 19.74 -6.23 -13.67
C LEU A 2 20.58 -7.35 -13.04
N ARG A 3 21.44 -8.02 -13.83
CA ARG A 3 22.33 -9.08 -13.31
C ARG A 3 23.37 -8.53 -12.35
N GLY A 4 23.96 -7.37 -12.65
CA GLY A 4 24.93 -6.73 -11.77
C GLY A 4 24.27 -6.32 -10.45
N ALA A 5 23.10 -5.70 -10.51
CA ALA A 5 22.36 -5.32 -9.32
C ALA A 5 21.98 -6.53 -8.44
N MET A 6 21.60 -7.67 -9.04
CA MET A 6 21.33 -8.90 -8.28
C MET A 6 22.59 -9.39 -7.55
N SER A 7 23.72 -9.45 -8.25
CA SER A 7 25.01 -9.84 -7.64
C SER A 7 25.44 -8.91 -6.52
N ASP A 8 25.19 -7.60 -6.67
CA ASP A 8 25.52 -6.60 -5.64
C ASP A 8 24.67 -6.80 -4.37
N TYR A 9 23.37 -7.10 -4.52
CA TYR A 9 22.50 -7.42 -3.38
C TYR A 9 22.90 -8.75 -2.72
N ASP A 10 23.21 -9.78 -3.50
CA ASP A 10 23.66 -11.07 -2.94
C ASP A 10 24.94 -10.87 -2.14
N LEU A 11 25.93 -10.15 -2.65
CA LEU A 11 27.16 -9.84 -1.95
C LEU A 11 26.92 -8.98 -0.68
N ALA A 12 26.05 -7.98 -0.77
CA ALA A 12 25.71 -7.17 0.39
C ALA A 12 25.05 -7.98 1.51
N LEU A 13 24.21 -8.93 1.16
CA LEU A 13 23.52 -9.82 2.12
C LEU A 13 24.43 -10.96 2.61
N ASP A 14 25.47 -11.34 1.87
CA ASP A 14 26.52 -12.22 2.37
C ASP A 14 27.33 -11.53 3.47
N ILE A 15 27.54 -10.21 3.37
CA ILE A 15 28.26 -9.40 4.36
C ILE A 15 27.37 -9.10 5.57
N ASP A 16 26.12 -8.70 5.35
CA ASP A 16 25.12 -8.40 6.39
C ASP A 16 23.80 -9.12 6.10
N PRO A 17 23.65 -10.38 6.55
CA PRO A 17 22.44 -11.19 6.31
C PRO A 17 21.18 -10.61 6.92
N ASN A 18 21.29 -9.71 7.89
CA ASN A 18 20.14 -9.11 8.58
C ASN A 18 19.73 -7.76 8.00
N ASN A 19 20.35 -7.32 6.91
CA ASN A 19 20.01 -6.07 6.24
C ASN A 19 18.63 -6.15 5.56
N PHE A 20 17.60 -5.75 6.27
CA PHE A 20 16.23 -5.81 5.75
C PHE A 20 16.01 -4.93 4.51
N ILE A 21 16.73 -3.81 4.38
CA ILE A 21 16.69 -2.95 3.19
C ILE A 21 17.26 -3.70 1.98
N GLY A 22 18.35 -4.44 2.19
CA GLY A 22 18.95 -5.32 1.17
C GLY A 22 17.97 -6.39 0.70
N HIS A 23 17.34 -7.10 1.63
CA HIS A 23 16.28 -8.08 1.32
C HIS A 23 15.11 -7.44 0.59
N TYR A 24 14.60 -6.30 1.06
CA TYR A 24 13.50 -5.60 0.41
C TYR A 24 13.80 -5.26 -1.05
N ASN A 25 14.97 -4.64 -1.30
CA ASN A 25 15.37 -4.24 -2.64
C ASN A 25 15.65 -5.45 -3.56
N ARG A 26 16.26 -6.51 -3.02
CA ARG A 26 16.46 -7.77 -3.77
C ARG A 26 15.12 -8.43 -4.10
N GLY A 27 14.18 -8.42 -3.16
CA GLY A 27 12.80 -8.89 -3.38
C GLY A 27 12.12 -8.15 -4.52
N LEU A 28 12.19 -6.83 -4.56
CA LEU A 28 11.67 -6.02 -5.68
C LEU A 28 12.33 -6.40 -7.02
N LEU A 29 13.64 -6.59 -7.02
CA LEU A 29 14.37 -6.95 -8.24
C LEU A 29 14.00 -8.37 -8.71
N ARG A 30 13.87 -9.33 -7.78
CA ARG A 30 13.43 -10.71 -8.07
C ARG A 30 12.01 -10.74 -8.66
N ALA A 31 11.09 -9.99 -8.07
CA ALA A 31 9.73 -9.81 -8.60
C ALA A 31 9.75 -9.25 -10.04
N ARG A 32 10.60 -8.28 -10.29
CA ARG A 32 10.73 -7.64 -11.62
C ARG A 32 11.26 -8.59 -12.70
N VAL A 33 12.06 -9.57 -12.33
CA VAL A 33 12.58 -10.58 -13.27
C VAL A 33 11.74 -11.87 -13.30
N GLY A 34 10.61 -11.90 -12.58
CA GLY A 34 9.68 -13.02 -12.55
C GLY A 34 10.09 -14.16 -11.59
N ASP A 35 11.01 -13.89 -10.67
CA ASP A 35 11.43 -14.85 -9.63
C ASP A 35 10.58 -14.66 -8.37
N ASP A 36 9.28 -14.88 -8.55
CA ASP A 36 8.26 -14.52 -7.57
C ASP A 36 8.42 -15.26 -6.25
N ASN A 37 8.79 -16.54 -6.29
CA ASN A 37 8.94 -17.35 -5.08
C ASN A 37 10.09 -16.83 -4.19
N ARG A 38 11.26 -16.57 -4.78
CA ARG A 38 12.39 -16.02 -4.01
C ARG A 38 12.16 -14.56 -3.61
N ALA A 39 11.36 -13.81 -4.37
CA ALA A 39 10.91 -12.48 -3.95
C ALA A 39 10.02 -12.54 -2.73
N ILE A 40 9.09 -13.50 -2.65
CA ILE A 40 8.25 -13.74 -1.46
C ILE A 40 9.12 -14.05 -0.24
N GLU A 41 10.15 -14.90 -0.37
CA GLU A 41 11.10 -15.22 0.71
C GLU A 41 11.80 -13.96 1.24
N ASP A 42 12.24 -13.07 0.35
CA ASP A 42 12.87 -11.82 0.74
C ASP A 42 11.89 -10.90 1.49
N PHE A 43 10.62 -10.80 1.03
CA PHE A 43 9.60 -10.02 1.75
C PHE A 43 9.19 -10.69 3.07
N ASP A 44 9.16 -12.02 3.16
CA ASP A 44 8.93 -12.74 4.41
C ASP A 44 9.98 -12.38 5.46
N PHE A 45 11.26 -12.32 5.05
CA PHE A 45 12.34 -11.88 5.93
C PHE A 45 12.13 -10.44 6.41
N VAL A 46 11.80 -9.51 5.50
CA VAL A 46 11.53 -8.11 5.86
C VAL A 46 10.38 -8.02 6.88
N ILE A 47 9.28 -8.75 6.64
CA ILE A 47 8.11 -8.74 7.52
C ILE A 47 8.41 -9.37 8.88
N GLN A 48 9.31 -10.35 8.93
CA GLN A 48 9.77 -10.93 10.20
C GLN A 48 10.55 -9.91 11.04
N MET A 49 11.36 -9.07 10.40
CA MET A 49 12.14 -8.02 11.07
C MET A 49 11.31 -6.78 11.37
N GLU A 50 10.41 -6.41 10.48
CA GLU A 50 9.51 -5.26 10.55
C GLU A 50 8.06 -5.69 10.27
N PRO A 51 7.32 -6.20 11.26
CA PRO A 51 5.96 -6.73 11.06
C PRO A 51 4.94 -5.69 10.59
N ASP A 52 5.21 -4.42 10.76
CA ASP A 52 4.39 -3.28 10.33
C ASP A 52 4.86 -2.65 9.02
N ASN A 53 5.81 -3.27 8.32
CA ASN A 53 6.23 -2.83 6.98
C ASN A 53 5.14 -3.15 5.95
N MET A 54 4.13 -2.25 5.86
CA MET A 54 2.97 -2.42 4.97
C MET A 54 3.35 -2.50 3.49
N MET A 55 4.48 -1.92 3.09
CA MET A 55 4.98 -2.00 1.73
C MET A 55 5.45 -3.42 1.39
N ALA A 56 6.19 -4.05 2.30
CA ALA A 56 6.62 -5.44 2.14
C ALA A 56 5.41 -6.40 2.14
N ILE A 57 4.43 -6.18 3.03
CA ILE A 57 3.20 -6.98 3.08
C ILE A 57 2.41 -6.84 1.78
N PHE A 58 2.24 -5.62 1.26
CA PHE A 58 1.52 -5.39 0.02
C PHE A 58 2.23 -6.02 -1.20
N ASN A 59 3.56 -5.89 -1.29
CA ASN A 59 4.34 -6.54 -2.36
C ASN A 59 4.23 -8.07 -2.30
N ARG A 60 4.33 -8.64 -1.10
CA ARG A 60 4.12 -10.08 -0.91
C ARG A 60 2.72 -10.50 -1.34
N ALA A 61 1.69 -9.71 -1.02
CA ALA A 61 0.32 -9.99 -1.43
C ALA A 61 0.17 -10.04 -2.95
N LEU A 62 0.76 -9.08 -3.67
CA LEU A 62 0.76 -9.06 -5.13
C LEU A 62 1.38 -10.34 -5.71
N LEU A 63 2.54 -10.74 -5.19
CA LEU A 63 3.24 -11.94 -5.65
C LEU A 63 2.49 -13.23 -5.30
N ARG A 64 1.89 -13.31 -4.09
CA ARG A 64 1.03 -14.44 -3.71
C ARG A 64 -0.16 -14.59 -4.64
N ALA A 65 -0.82 -13.47 -5.00
CA ALA A 65 -1.91 -13.49 -5.96
C ALA A 65 -1.43 -13.95 -7.36
N GLN A 66 -0.26 -13.50 -7.77
CA GLN A 66 0.35 -13.88 -9.07
C GLN A 66 0.72 -15.37 -9.11
N THR A 67 1.22 -15.93 -8.02
CA THR A 67 1.58 -17.34 -7.89
C THR A 67 0.41 -18.27 -7.53
N GLY A 68 -0.81 -17.70 -7.37
CA GLY A 68 -2.03 -18.47 -7.10
C GLY A 68 -2.36 -18.66 -5.62
N ASP A 69 -1.55 -18.16 -4.69
CA ASP A 69 -1.90 -18.13 -3.27
C ASP A 69 -2.87 -16.97 -2.97
N TYR A 70 -4.09 -17.09 -3.50
CA TYR A 70 -5.11 -16.05 -3.32
C TYR A 70 -5.53 -15.87 -1.87
N ARG A 71 -5.53 -16.95 -1.07
CA ARG A 71 -5.90 -16.86 0.36
C ARG A 71 -4.86 -16.09 1.16
N GLY A 72 -3.57 -16.36 0.94
CA GLY A 72 -2.47 -15.61 1.53
C GLY A 72 -2.47 -14.15 1.09
N ALA A 73 -2.74 -13.89 -0.20
CA ALA A 73 -2.86 -12.54 -0.74
C ALA A 73 -4.01 -11.76 -0.06
N ILE A 74 -5.19 -12.35 0.08
CA ILE A 74 -6.35 -11.72 0.75
C ILE A 74 -6.01 -11.36 2.19
N LYS A 75 -5.31 -12.23 2.93
CA LYS A 75 -4.86 -11.95 4.29
C LYS A 75 -3.94 -10.74 4.34
N ASP A 76 -2.93 -10.70 3.48
CA ASP A 76 -1.98 -9.59 3.42
C ASP A 76 -2.64 -8.28 3.00
N TYR A 77 -3.50 -8.28 1.98
CA TYR A 77 -4.28 -7.10 1.59
C TYR A 77 -5.17 -6.60 2.73
N THR A 78 -5.77 -7.51 3.50
CA THR A 78 -6.59 -7.15 4.66
C THR A 78 -5.76 -6.43 5.71
N THR A 79 -4.57 -6.94 6.04
CA THR A 79 -3.65 -6.28 6.97
C THR A 79 -3.32 -4.85 6.52
N VAL A 80 -3.04 -4.65 5.23
CA VAL A 80 -2.74 -3.32 4.68
C VAL A 80 -3.95 -2.38 4.75
N ILE A 81 -5.14 -2.86 4.41
CA ILE A 81 -6.38 -2.08 4.43
C ILE A 81 -6.79 -1.70 5.85
N ASP A 82 -6.61 -2.59 6.82
CA ASP A 82 -6.91 -2.33 8.23
C ASP A 82 -6.04 -1.19 8.77
N GLN A 83 -4.77 -1.13 8.35
CA GLN A 83 -3.86 -0.05 8.72
C GLN A 83 -4.11 1.23 7.89
N TYR A 84 -4.45 1.09 6.61
CA TYR A 84 -4.69 2.20 5.68
C TYR A 84 -6.05 2.06 4.98
N PRO A 85 -7.17 2.43 5.67
CA PRO A 85 -8.53 2.22 5.14
C PRO A 85 -8.86 3.00 3.85
N ASN A 86 -8.03 3.96 3.49
CA ASN A 86 -8.18 4.75 2.25
C ASN A 86 -7.24 4.31 1.12
N PHE A 87 -6.47 3.24 1.32
CA PHE A 87 -5.61 2.67 0.29
C PHE A 87 -6.42 1.82 -0.68
N LEU A 88 -7.00 2.46 -1.71
CA LEU A 88 -7.96 1.85 -2.63
C LEU A 88 -7.37 0.69 -3.44
N ALA A 89 -6.07 0.72 -3.74
CA ALA A 89 -5.41 -0.39 -4.44
C ALA A 89 -5.52 -1.72 -3.66
N GLY A 90 -5.47 -1.66 -2.32
CA GLY A 90 -5.66 -2.85 -1.48
C GLY A 90 -7.05 -3.49 -1.67
N TYR A 91 -8.11 -2.68 -1.73
CA TYR A 91 -9.47 -3.18 -2.00
C TYR A 91 -9.58 -3.76 -3.39
N TYR A 92 -9.03 -3.09 -4.41
CA TYR A 92 -9.05 -3.58 -5.79
C TYR A 92 -8.41 -4.96 -5.91
N HIS A 93 -7.18 -5.12 -5.45
CA HIS A 93 -6.46 -6.38 -5.54
C HIS A 93 -7.08 -7.48 -4.66
N ARG A 94 -7.64 -7.12 -3.48
CA ARG A 94 -8.37 -8.07 -2.65
C ARG A 94 -9.65 -8.55 -3.30
N ALA A 95 -10.41 -7.67 -3.95
CA ALA A 95 -11.61 -8.05 -4.72
C ALA A 95 -11.26 -9.05 -5.82
N GLU A 96 -10.20 -8.79 -6.59
CA GLU A 96 -9.75 -9.69 -7.64
C GLU A 96 -9.33 -11.07 -7.09
N ALA A 97 -8.59 -11.10 -5.98
CA ALA A 97 -8.21 -12.36 -5.34
C ALA A 97 -9.44 -13.11 -4.77
N ARG A 98 -10.42 -12.41 -4.21
CA ARG A 98 -11.70 -12.97 -3.73
C ARG A 98 -12.52 -13.58 -4.87
N LYS A 99 -12.58 -12.94 -6.03
CA LYS A 99 -13.23 -13.48 -7.24
C LYS A 99 -12.59 -14.80 -7.65
N LYS A 100 -11.26 -14.92 -7.57
CA LYS A 100 -10.52 -16.15 -7.91
C LYS A 100 -10.86 -17.33 -7.01
N ILE A 101 -11.18 -17.09 -5.74
CA ILE A 101 -11.56 -18.16 -4.79
C ILE A 101 -13.08 -18.34 -4.66
N GLY A 102 -13.88 -17.60 -5.44
CA GLY A 102 -15.35 -17.68 -5.44
C GLY A 102 -16.04 -16.91 -4.30
N ASP A 103 -15.31 -16.09 -3.54
CA ASP A 103 -15.89 -15.20 -2.52
C ASP A 103 -16.55 -13.97 -3.19
N LYS A 104 -17.69 -14.20 -3.82
CA LYS A 104 -18.45 -13.18 -4.53
C LYS A 104 -18.89 -12.04 -3.60
N LYS A 105 -19.41 -12.38 -2.42
CA LYS A 105 -19.90 -11.40 -1.45
C LYS A 105 -18.79 -10.48 -0.95
N GLY A 106 -17.63 -11.04 -0.62
CA GLY A 106 -16.48 -10.25 -0.19
C GLY A 106 -15.94 -9.35 -1.32
N ALA A 107 -15.91 -9.86 -2.56
CA ALA A 107 -15.51 -9.07 -3.73
C ALA A 107 -16.45 -7.89 -3.97
N GLU A 108 -17.77 -8.11 -3.92
CA GLU A 108 -18.78 -7.05 -4.06
C GLU A 108 -18.66 -5.95 -2.99
N GLN A 109 -18.32 -6.32 -1.76
CA GLN A 109 -18.06 -5.35 -0.68
C GLN A 109 -16.85 -4.45 -0.99
N ASP A 110 -15.78 -5.03 -1.49
CA ASP A 110 -14.59 -4.27 -1.89
C ASP A 110 -14.87 -3.39 -3.11
N ASP A 111 -15.56 -3.91 -4.13
CA ASP A 111 -15.97 -3.16 -5.32
C ASP A 111 -16.89 -1.99 -4.95
N PHE A 112 -17.82 -2.17 -3.99
CA PHE A 112 -18.66 -1.10 -3.47
C PHE A 112 -17.85 0.02 -2.79
N LYS A 113 -16.81 -0.34 -2.02
CA LYS A 113 -15.91 0.64 -1.41
C LYS A 113 -15.18 1.48 -2.46
N LEU A 114 -14.76 0.85 -3.56
CA LEU A 114 -14.11 1.53 -4.68
C LEU A 114 -15.07 2.48 -5.39
N LEU A 115 -16.29 2.02 -5.69
CA LEU A 115 -17.34 2.83 -6.32
C LEU A 115 -17.69 4.04 -5.46
N LYS A 116 -17.88 3.86 -4.15
CA LYS A 116 -18.16 4.94 -3.22
C LYS A 116 -17.05 5.99 -3.23
N ALA A 117 -15.79 5.58 -3.16
CA ALA A 117 -14.66 6.50 -3.21
C ALA A 117 -14.57 7.29 -4.53
N GLN A 118 -14.99 6.67 -5.64
CA GLN A 118 -15.06 7.33 -6.94
C GLN A 118 -16.17 8.40 -6.98
N LEU A 119 -17.36 8.07 -6.47
CA LEU A 119 -18.50 9.00 -6.38
C LEU A 119 -18.18 10.18 -5.45
N ASP A 120 -17.59 9.94 -4.29
CA ASP A 120 -17.19 10.98 -3.34
C ASP A 120 -16.18 11.95 -3.99
N LYS A 121 -15.27 11.44 -4.80
CA LYS A 121 -14.30 12.25 -5.55
C LYS A 121 -14.99 13.13 -6.62
N GLN A 122 -15.98 12.59 -7.32
CA GLN A 122 -16.75 13.34 -8.32
C GLN A 122 -17.62 14.43 -7.66
N ASN A 123 -18.31 14.11 -6.58
CA ASN A 123 -19.17 15.03 -5.85
C ASN A 123 -18.38 16.10 -5.07
N GLY A 124 -17.19 15.75 -4.54
CA GLY A 124 -16.31 16.70 -3.86
C GLY A 124 -15.68 17.74 -4.80
N GLY A 125 -15.58 17.46 -6.09
CA GLY A 125 -15.18 18.43 -7.13
C GLY A 125 -16.24 19.49 -7.40
N THR A 126 -17.52 19.12 -7.34
CA THR A 126 -18.65 20.07 -7.58
C THR A 126 -18.95 20.98 -6.39
N ASN A 127 -18.64 20.56 -5.16
CA ASN A 127 -18.87 21.36 -3.95
C ASN A 127 -17.75 22.38 -3.66
N LYS A 128 -16.55 22.21 -4.21
CA LYS A 128 -15.46 23.21 -4.06
C LYS A 128 -15.71 24.49 -4.84
N ASP A 129 -16.37 24.39 -5.97
CA ASP A 129 -16.69 25.57 -6.80
C ASP A 129 -17.86 26.38 -6.23
N VAL A 130 -18.74 25.75 -5.43
CA VAL A 130 -19.86 26.44 -4.76
C VAL A 130 -19.45 27.02 -3.41
N ALA A 131 -18.51 26.41 -2.69
CA ALA A 131 -18.05 26.89 -1.39
C ALA A 131 -17.09 28.09 -1.47
N GLN A 132 -16.41 28.32 -2.60
CA GLN A 132 -15.54 29.48 -2.77
C GLN A 132 -16.29 30.81 -2.98
N ASN A 133 -17.60 30.75 -3.27
CA ASN A 133 -18.40 31.96 -3.48
C ASN A 133 -19.16 32.44 -2.23
N GLN A 134 -19.09 31.72 -1.11
CA GLN A 134 -19.78 32.11 0.13
C GLN A 134 -18.86 32.51 1.31
N ASN A 135 -17.53 32.46 1.15
CA ASN A 135 -16.59 32.76 2.25
C ASN A 135 -15.76 34.05 2.04
N LYS A 136 -16.31 35.05 1.33
CA LYS A 136 -15.69 36.39 1.31
C LYS A 136 -16.13 37.32 2.42
N ASP A 137 -17.06 36.90 3.31
CA ASP A 137 -17.66 37.82 4.29
C ASP A 137 -17.46 37.43 5.76
N LYS A 138 -16.54 36.53 6.11
CA LYS A 138 -16.24 36.24 7.53
C LYS A 138 -14.74 35.97 7.79
N GLU A 139 -13.89 36.95 7.49
CA GLU A 139 -12.63 37.07 8.21
C GLU A 139 -12.83 38.07 9.34
N ASN A 140 -13.05 37.59 10.54
CA ASN A 140 -12.37 38.05 11.76
C ASN A 140 -12.74 37.19 12.98
N GLN A 141 -11.72 36.81 13.71
CA GLN A 141 -11.64 36.35 15.11
C GLN A 141 -11.36 34.86 15.36
N ASN A 142 -10.22 34.76 16.03
CA ASN A 142 -9.75 33.81 17.02
C ASN A 142 -8.87 32.65 16.54
N GLY A 143 -7.58 32.87 16.83
CA GLY A 143 -6.60 31.82 16.98
C GLY A 143 -6.86 31.02 18.23
N GLU A 144 -6.58 29.73 18.16
CA GLU A 144 -6.07 28.96 19.30
C GLU A 144 -5.47 27.63 18.84
N ASN A 145 -4.35 27.36 19.44
CA ASN A 145 -3.45 26.24 19.32
C ASN A 145 -4.12 24.87 19.38
N GLY A 146 -3.85 24.01 18.39
CA GLY A 146 -4.11 22.59 18.48
C GLY A 146 -2.79 21.82 18.30
N ASP A 147 -2.30 21.25 19.38
CA ASP A 147 -1.15 20.36 19.43
C ASP A 147 -1.39 19.11 18.56
N GLU A 148 -0.81 19.10 17.36
CA GLU A 148 -0.82 17.91 16.51
C GLU A 148 0.18 16.91 17.11
N SER A 149 -0.34 15.83 17.72
CA SER A 149 0.46 14.74 18.24
C SER A 149 1.39 14.16 17.15
N GLU A 150 2.59 13.72 17.56
CA GLU A 150 3.59 13.12 16.65
C GLU A 150 3.04 11.93 15.82
N GLU A 151 2.06 11.20 16.36
CA GLU A 151 1.34 10.13 15.66
C GLU A 151 0.60 10.60 14.40
N GLY A 152 0.00 11.79 14.43
CA GLY A 152 -0.68 12.34 13.26
C GLY A 152 0.26 12.72 12.13
N LYS A 153 1.49 13.14 12.45
CA LYS A 153 2.52 13.50 11.45
C LYS A 153 3.12 12.27 10.76
N THR A 154 3.35 11.19 11.51
CA THR A 154 3.85 9.92 10.96
C THR A 154 2.82 9.27 10.04
N ARG A 155 1.54 9.27 10.42
CA ARG A 155 0.44 8.74 9.60
C ARG A 155 0.30 9.48 8.26
N LYS A 156 0.30 10.83 8.27
CA LYS A 156 0.25 11.64 7.04
C LYS A 156 1.44 11.38 6.11
N LYS A 157 2.62 11.10 6.66
CA LYS A 157 3.84 10.78 5.88
C LYS A 157 3.77 9.39 5.27
N SER A 158 3.27 8.41 6.00
CA SER A 158 3.05 7.04 5.52
C SER A 158 2.01 6.98 4.40
N ASP A 159 0.88 7.69 4.56
CA ASP A 159 -0.16 7.77 3.54
C ASP A 159 0.35 8.39 2.22
N LYS A 160 1.22 9.39 2.29
CA LYS A 160 1.89 9.96 1.11
C LYS A 160 2.80 8.94 0.42
N ASN A 161 3.55 8.15 1.19
CA ASN A 161 4.44 7.13 0.65
C ASN A 161 3.66 6.01 -0.03
N MET A 162 2.58 5.52 0.58
CA MET A 162 1.71 4.50 -0.01
C MET A 162 1.03 5.00 -1.30
N ASN A 163 0.62 6.27 -1.36
CA ASN A 163 0.03 6.84 -2.56
C ASN A 163 1.06 7.06 -3.70
N ASN A 164 2.31 7.36 -3.37
CA ASN A 164 3.38 7.48 -4.36
C ASN A 164 3.80 6.13 -4.95
N TYR A 165 3.72 5.05 -4.16
CA TYR A 165 4.00 3.70 -4.63
C TYR A 165 3.10 3.28 -5.79
N ARG A 166 1.86 3.78 -5.83
CA ARG A 166 0.90 3.56 -6.92
C ARG A 166 1.38 4.04 -8.30
N LYS A 167 2.40 4.90 -8.36
CA LYS A 167 2.94 5.45 -9.62
C LYS A 167 4.13 4.65 -10.15
N ILE A 168 4.62 3.66 -9.40
CA ILE A 168 5.86 2.91 -9.71
C ILE A 168 5.55 1.47 -10.14
N VAL A 169 4.34 0.97 -9.86
CA VAL A 169 3.82 -0.33 -10.26
C VAL A 169 2.73 -0.15 -11.30
#